data_3066e29a6b39501dfaa72c18b11f3e10
#
_entry.id   3066e29a6b39501dfaa72c18b11f3e10
#
_cell.length_a   1.000
_cell.length_b   1.000
_cell.length_c   1.000
_cell.angle_alpha   90.00
_cell.angle_beta   90.00
_cell.angle_gamma   90.00
#
_symmetry.space_group_name_H-M   'P 1'
#
loop_
_entity.id
_entity.type
_entity.pdbx_description
1 polymer ?
#
loop_
_entity_poly.entity_id
_entity_poly.type
_entity_poly.pdbx_seq_one_letter_code
_entity_poly.pdbx_strand_id
1 'polypeptide(L)'
;MIDNRLIRVIALSIVVAATGGLARAAEGGPPPYQADLQRLAEILGALHYLRGICGANEGQTWRNEMQSLIDAEAPPGERRDRMVASFNRGYRGFQQTYRSCTPAADLAIRRYLDEGARISRDITARYAN
;
A
#
# COMPACT_ATOMS: atom_id res chain seq x y z
N MET A 1 50.66 8.28 48.31
CA MET A 1 51.13 8.44 46.93
C MET A 1 50.21 7.61 46.03
N ILE A 2 49.31 8.26 45.39
CA ILE A 2 48.39 7.59 44.44
C ILE A 2 49.05 7.67 43.08
N ASP A 3 49.37 6.51 42.54
CA ASP A 3 50.12 6.34 41.31
C ASP A 3 49.34 6.91 40.13
N ASN A 4 49.89 7.93 39.50
CA ASN A 4 49.32 8.66 38.36
C ASN A 4 49.15 7.80 37.09
N ARG A 5 49.50 6.52 37.17
CA ARG A 5 49.34 5.58 36.07
C ARG A 5 47.97 4.93 36.00
N LEU A 6 47.22 4.94 37.09
CA LEU A 6 45.86 4.39 37.16
C LEU A 6 44.80 5.34 36.60
N ILE A 7 45.08 6.63 36.53
CA ILE A 7 44.11 7.63 36.01
C ILE A 7 44.12 7.70 34.47
N ARG A 8 45.16 7.21 33.82
CA ARG A 8 45.28 7.27 32.34
C ARG A 8 44.62 6.11 31.63
N VAL A 9 44.18 5.07 32.32
CA VAL A 9 43.54 3.88 31.68
C VAL A 9 42.01 3.98 31.68
N ILE A 10 41.43 4.89 32.45
CA ILE A 10 39.96 5.02 32.53
C ILE A 10 39.39 6.02 31.50
N ALA A 11 40.25 6.80 30.85
CA ALA A 11 39.80 7.85 29.92
C ALA A 11 39.67 7.42 28.46
N LEU A 12 39.85 6.12 28.12
CA LEU A 12 39.85 5.66 26.74
C LEU A 12 38.76 4.63 26.41
N SER A 13 37.71 4.49 27.23
CA SER A 13 36.68 3.48 27.02
C SER A 13 35.28 4.03 26.81
N ILE A 14 35.09 5.30 26.48
CA ILE A 14 33.76 5.85 26.20
C ILE A 14 33.80 6.65 24.90
N VAL A 15 34.01 6.00 23.79
CA VAL A 15 33.66 6.52 22.47
C VAL A 15 33.49 5.33 21.51
N VAL A 16 32.54 4.47 21.72
CA VAL A 16 31.97 3.60 20.67
C VAL A 16 30.56 3.20 21.10
N ALA A 17 29.62 4.10 21.09
CA ALA A 17 28.21 3.73 21.17
C ALA A 17 27.28 4.83 20.65
N ALA A 18 27.58 5.43 19.50
CA ALA A 18 26.71 6.44 18.92
C ALA A 18 26.63 6.40 17.39
N THR A 19 26.80 5.23 16.78
CA THR A 19 26.65 5.14 15.31
C THR A 19 25.64 4.09 14.86
N GLY A 20 24.82 3.56 15.77
CA GLY A 20 23.81 2.55 15.41
C GLY A 20 22.42 3.08 15.08
N GLY A 21 22.19 4.40 15.16
CA GLY A 21 20.83 4.97 15.08
C GLY A 21 20.40 5.51 13.72
N LEU A 22 21.30 5.70 12.78
CA LEU A 22 20.99 6.37 11.51
C LEU A 22 20.70 5.43 10.34
N ALA A 23 20.99 4.15 10.45
CA ALA A 23 20.77 3.21 9.35
C ALA A 23 19.31 2.71 9.21
N ARG A 24 18.48 2.89 10.22
CA ARG A 24 17.07 2.44 10.21
C ARG A 24 16.11 3.40 9.53
N ALA A 25 16.47 4.68 9.35
CA ALA A 25 15.62 5.67 8.71
C ALA A 25 15.59 5.57 7.18
N ALA A 26 16.54 4.84 6.56
CA ALA A 26 16.64 4.73 5.10
C ALA A 26 15.89 3.53 4.50
N GLU A 27 15.47 2.53 5.32
CA GLU A 27 14.86 1.28 4.83
C GLU A 27 13.32 1.29 4.83
N GLY A 28 12.65 2.39 5.20
CA GLY A 28 11.21 2.41 5.47
C GLY A 28 10.37 3.30 4.56
N GLY A 29 10.91 3.87 3.50
CA GLY A 29 10.15 4.72 2.60
C GLY A 29 9.13 3.94 1.76
N PRO A 30 8.01 4.57 1.36
CA PRO A 30 7.07 3.95 0.44
C PRO A 30 7.76 3.68 -0.91
N PRO A 31 7.36 2.62 -1.63
CA PRO A 31 7.89 2.38 -2.96
C PRO A 31 7.50 3.53 -3.92
N PRO A 32 8.27 3.76 -5.01
CA PRO A 32 7.97 4.83 -5.96
C PRO A 32 6.60 4.68 -6.64
N TYR A 33 6.04 3.49 -6.65
CA TYR A 33 4.70 3.19 -7.19
C TYR A 33 3.59 3.20 -6.12
N GLN A 34 3.80 3.80 -4.96
CA GLN A 34 2.80 3.83 -3.88
C GLN A 34 1.50 4.50 -4.30
N ALA A 35 1.56 5.57 -5.07
CA ALA A 35 0.37 6.25 -5.59
C ALA A 35 -0.44 5.34 -6.54
N ASP A 36 0.23 4.56 -7.35
CA ASP A 36 -0.40 3.59 -8.26
C ASP A 36 -1.05 2.45 -7.47
N LEU A 37 -0.43 1.98 -6.39
CA LEU A 37 -1.02 0.99 -5.51
C LEU A 37 -2.30 1.50 -4.84
N GLN A 38 -2.32 2.75 -4.38
CA GLN A 38 -3.51 3.36 -3.80
C GLN A 38 -4.62 3.52 -4.85
N ARG A 39 -4.27 3.92 -6.06
CA ARG A 39 -5.24 3.99 -7.17
C ARG A 39 -5.79 2.62 -7.52
N LEU A 40 -4.95 1.61 -7.56
CA LEU A 40 -5.38 0.23 -7.80
C LEU A 40 -6.33 -0.26 -6.71
N ALA A 41 -6.04 0.03 -5.45
CA ALA A 41 -6.91 -0.29 -4.33
C ALA A 41 -8.29 0.38 -4.46
N GLU A 42 -8.34 1.64 -4.86
CA GLU A 42 -9.58 2.37 -5.12
C GLU A 42 -10.39 1.73 -6.25
N ILE A 43 -9.73 1.34 -7.33
CA ILE A 43 -10.35 0.62 -8.46
C ILE A 43 -10.96 -0.71 -7.99
N LEU A 44 -10.24 -1.49 -7.18
CA LEU A 44 -10.74 -2.75 -6.64
C LEU A 44 -11.99 -2.55 -5.78
N GLY A 45 -12.04 -1.48 -4.98
CA GLY A 45 -13.22 -1.13 -4.20
C GLY A 45 -14.41 -0.73 -5.08
N ALA A 46 -14.17 0.06 -6.10
CA ALA A 46 -15.19 0.45 -7.08
C ALA A 46 -15.76 -0.76 -7.82
N LEU A 47 -14.89 -1.66 -8.28
CA LEU A 47 -15.29 -2.89 -8.97
C LEU A 47 -16.06 -3.83 -8.03
N HIS A 48 -15.66 -3.92 -6.78
CA HIS A 48 -16.38 -4.74 -5.80
C HIS A 48 -17.85 -4.31 -5.68
N TYR A 49 -18.12 -3.02 -5.67
CA TYR A 49 -19.48 -2.52 -5.62
C TYR A 49 -20.20 -2.63 -6.99
N LEU A 50 -19.61 -2.09 -8.04
CA LEU A 50 -20.26 -1.99 -9.36
C LEU A 50 -20.56 -3.36 -9.96
N ARG A 51 -19.64 -4.29 -9.88
CA ARG A 51 -19.86 -5.65 -10.39
C ARG A 51 -20.98 -6.35 -9.61
N GLY A 52 -21.08 -6.12 -8.33
CA GLY A 52 -22.17 -6.64 -7.51
C GLY A 52 -23.54 -6.17 -7.96
N ILE A 53 -23.71 -4.88 -8.19
CA ILE A 53 -25.02 -4.32 -8.64
C ILE A 53 -25.32 -4.62 -10.10
N CYS A 54 -24.30 -4.92 -10.92
CA CYS A 54 -24.50 -5.27 -12.33
C CYS A 54 -24.67 -6.78 -12.59
N GLY A 55 -24.94 -7.56 -11.53
CA GLY A 55 -25.31 -8.96 -11.64
C GLY A 55 -24.17 -9.93 -11.84
N ALA A 56 -22.91 -9.49 -11.70
CA ALA A 56 -21.77 -10.40 -11.69
C ALA A 56 -21.77 -11.19 -10.37
N ASN A 57 -21.90 -12.51 -10.45
CA ASN A 57 -21.91 -13.37 -9.27
C ASN A 57 -20.47 -13.69 -8.82
N GLU A 58 -19.71 -12.67 -8.48
CA GLU A 58 -18.29 -12.77 -8.13
C GLU A 58 -18.04 -12.82 -6.62
N GLY A 59 -19.06 -12.55 -5.80
CA GLY A 59 -18.96 -12.66 -4.34
C GLY A 59 -17.81 -11.82 -3.77
N GLN A 60 -16.79 -12.49 -3.24
CA GLN A 60 -15.64 -11.88 -2.58
C GLN A 60 -14.42 -11.67 -3.51
N THR A 61 -14.55 -11.89 -4.81
CA THR A 61 -13.41 -11.83 -5.75
C THR A 61 -12.58 -10.56 -5.57
N TRP A 62 -13.20 -9.39 -5.61
CA TRP A 62 -12.48 -8.12 -5.54
C TRP A 62 -11.89 -7.83 -4.16
N ARG A 63 -12.53 -8.29 -3.11
CA ARG A 63 -11.97 -8.24 -1.74
C ARG A 63 -10.77 -9.15 -1.60
N ASN A 64 -10.81 -10.33 -2.18
CA ASN A 64 -9.70 -11.27 -2.16
C ASN A 64 -8.51 -10.72 -2.96
N GLU A 65 -8.76 -10.09 -4.11
CA GLU A 65 -7.72 -9.40 -4.87
C GLU A 65 -7.08 -8.26 -4.04
N MET A 66 -7.90 -7.49 -3.34
CA MET A 66 -7.38 -6.45 -2.44
C MET A 66 -6.55 -7.04 -1.30
N GLN A 67 -6.98 -8.15 -0.71
CA GLN A 67 -6.22 -8.81 0.34
C GLN A 67 -4.87 -9.31 -0.18
N SER A 68 -4.85 -9.91 -1.37
CA SER A 68 -3.61 -10.35 -2.01
C SER A 68 -2.66 -9.18 -2.29
N LEU A 69 -3.20 -8.04 -2.73
CA LEU A 69 -2.42 -6.84 -2.97
C LEU A 69 -1.80 -6.29 -1.67
N ILE A 70 -2.58 -6.23 -0.60
CA ILE A 70 -2.10 -5.79 0.72
C ILE A 70 -1.01 -6.73 1.23
N ASP A 71 -1.22 -8.03 1.16
CA ASP A 71 -0.27 -9.02 1.67
C ASP A 71 1.07 -8.97 0.92
N ALA A 72 1.02 -8.67 -0.38
CA ALA A 72 2.22 -8.57 -1.21
C ALA A 72 2.98 -7.24 -1.01
N GLU A 73 2.25 -6.13 -0.83
CA GLU A 73 2.82 -4.79 -1.00
C GLU A 73 2.80 -3.92 0.26
N ALA A 74 1.97 -4.24 1.24
CA ALA A 74 1.75 -3.35 2.39
C ALA A 74 1.88 -4.08 3.72
N PRO A 75 3.05 -4.03 4.36
CA PRO A 75 3.18 -4.51 5.73
C PRO A 75 2.22 -3.76 6.67
N PRO A 76 1.87 -4.34 7.84
CA PRO A 76 1.04 -3.65 8.82
C PRO A 76 1.56 -2.26 9.13
N GLY A 77 0.66 -1.27 9.24
CA GLY A 77 0.99 0.12 9.52
C GLY A 77 0.29 1.10 8.59
N GLU A 78 0.81 2.31 8.54
CA GLU A 78 0.18 3.44 7.86
C GLU A 78 -0.05 3.22 6.37
N ARG A 79 0.89 2.57 5.67
CA ARG A 79 0.72 2.27 4.23
C ARG A 79 -0.46 1.35 3.98
N ARG A 80 -0.60 0.30 4.78
CA ARG A 80 -1.74 -0.62 4.71
C ARG A 80 -3.05 0.12 4.97
N ASP A 81 -3.10 0.94 6.01
CA ASP A 81 -4.28 1.69 6.38
C ASP A 81 -4.73 2.64 5.26
N ARG A 82 -3.80 3.30 4.58
CA ARG A 82 -4.09 4.15 3.42
C ARG A 82 -4.63 3.35 2.24
N MET A 83 -4.10 2.19 1.98
CA MET A 83 -4.60 1.32 0.90
C MET A 83 -6.01 0.83 1.20
N VAL A 84 -6.29 0.41 2.43
CA VAL A 84 -7.64 0.02 2.87
C VAL A 84 -8.60 1.20 2.75
N ALA A 85 -8.19 2.40 3.16
CA ALA A 85 -8.99 3.61 3.01
C ALA A 85 -9.29 3.94 1.54
N SER A 86 -8.34 3.71 0.64
CA SER A 86 -8.54 3.89 -0.81
C SER A 86 -9.56 2.92 -1.37
N PHE A 87 -9.49 1.65 -0.99
CA PHE A 87 -10.50 0.64 -1.36
C PHE A 87 -11.90 1.07 -0.89
N ASN A 88 -12.01 1.44 0.38
CA ASN A 88 -13.29 1.87 0.95
C ASN A 88 -13.84 3.13 0.27
N ARG A 89 -12.97 4.05 -0.14
CA ARG A 89 -13.37 5.25 -0.89
C ARG A 89 -13.96 4.89 -2.25
N GLY A 90 -13.32 3.99 -2.98
CA GLY A 90 -13.84 3.50 -4.25
C GLY A 90 -15.21 2.83 -4.11
N TYR A 91 -15.35 1.94 -3.14
CA TYR A 91 -16.60 1.26 -2.85
C TYR A 91 -17.74 2.26 -2.49
N ARG A 92 -17.50 3.11 -1.51
CA ARG A 92 -18.50 4.04 -1.00
C ARG A 92 -18.87 5.13 -2.01
N GLY A 93 -17.93 5.61 -2.80
CA GLY A 93 -18.16 6.60 -3.83
C GLY A 93 -19.22 6.14 -4.83
N PHE A 94 -19.09 4.92 -5.31
CA PHE A 94 -20.08 4.35 -6.24
C PHE A 94 -21.35 3.89 -5.56
N GLN A 95 -21.29 3.40 -4.34
CA GLN A 95 -22.47 3.08 -3.54
C GLN A 95 -23.39 4.29 -3.36
N GLN A 96 -22.83 5.48 -3.20
CA GLN A 96 -23.60 6.72 -3.08
C GLN A 96 -24.19 7.19 -4.43
N THR A 97 -23.54 6.86 -5.54
CA THR A 97 -23.90 7.32 -6.87
C THR A 97 -24.89 6.40 -7.57
N TYR A 98 -24.67 5.08 -7.47
CA TYR A 98 -25.45 4.08 -8.18
C TYR A 98 -26.14 3.10 -7.22
N ARG A 99 -27.47 3.01 -7.29
CA ARG A 99 -28.25 2.01 -6.55
C ARG A 99 -28.61 0.80 -7.38
N SER A 100 -28.53 0.92 -8.71
CA SER A 100 -28.81 -0.13 -9.67
C SER A 100 -27.83 -0.07 -10.82
N CYS A 101 -27.70 -1.17 -11.56
CA CYS A 101 -26.89 -1.19 -12.75
C CYS A 101 -27.50 -0.32 -13.86
N THR A 102 -26.73 0.66 -14.30
CA THR A 102 -27.08 1.56 -15.40
C THR A 102 -26.05 1.42 -16.52
N PRO A 103 -26.33 1.93 -17.76
CA PRO A 103 -25.30 1.98 -18.80
C PRO A 103 -24.03 2.74 -18.35
N ALA A 104 -24.18 3.78 -17.53
CA ALA A 104 -23.03 4.51 -16.98
C ALA A 104 -22.23 3.67 -15.98
N ALA A 105 -22.89 2.89 -15.14
CA ALA A 105 -22.22 1.94 -14.24
C ALA A 105 -21.44 0.89 -15.03
N ASP A 106 -22.03 0.36 -16.07
CA ASP A 106 -21.39 -0.63 -16.98
C ASP A 106 -20.17 -0.03 -17.68
N LEU A 107 -20.26 1.21 -18.13
CA LEU A 107 -19.12 1.92 -18.72
C LEU A 107 -18.00 2.13 -17.68
N ALA A 108 -18.35 2.49 -16.46
CA ALA A 108 -17.39 2.65 -15.37
C ALA A 108 -16.65 1.34 -15.09
N ILE A 109 -17.35 0.21 -15.07
CA ILE A 109 -16.74 -1.12 -14.91
C ILE A 109 -15.66 -1.34 -15.98
N ARG A 110 -15.99 -1.15 -17.25
CA ARG A 110 -15.03 -1.35 -18.34
C ARG A 110 -13.81 -0.45 -18.21
N ARG A 111 -14.01 0.82 -17.90
CA ARG A 111 -12.90 1.78 -17.70
C ARG A 111 -12.00 1.39 -16.55
N TYR A 112 -12.57 0.96 -15.43
CA TYR A 112 -11.78 0.56 -14.27
C TYR A 112 -11.03 -0.76 -14.47
N LEU A 113 -11.64 -1.72 -15.19
CA LEU A 113 -10.93 -2.95 -15.58
C LEU A 113 -9.72 -2.63 -16.46
N ASP A 114 -9.89 -1.76 -17.44
CA ASP A 114 -8.78 -1.33 -18.32
C ASP A 114 -7.71 -0.56 -17.57
N GLU A 115 -8.10 0.39 -16.73
CA GLU A 115 -7.15 1.19 -15.94
C GLU A 115 -6.38 0.32 -14.95
N GLY A 116 -7.06 -0.56 -14.22
CA GLY A 116 -6.43 -1.46 -13.27
C GLY A 116 -5.45 -2.42 -13.92
N ALA A 117 -5.81 -2.96 -15.07
CA ALA A 117 -4.92 -3.82 -15.86
C ALA A 117 -3.68 -3.06 -16.33
N ARG A 118 -3.85 -1.82 -16.80
CA ARG A 118 -2.73 -0.97 -17.23
C ARG A 118 -1.79 -0.64 -16.08
N ILE A 119 -2.32 -0.19 -14.93
CA ILE A 119 -1.52 0.12 -13.74
C ILE A 119 -0.71 -1.11 -13.31
N SER A 120 -1.35 -2.29 -13.26
CA SER A 120 -0.68 -3.52 -12.87
C SER A 120 0.47 -3.89 -13.81
N ARG A 121 0.26 -3.75 -15.13
CA ARG A 121 1.31 -3.98 -16.13
C ARG A 121 2.45 -2.97 -16.00
N ASP A 122 2.13 -1.71 -15.79
CA ASP A 122 3.14 -0.65 -15.69
C ASP A 122 4.03 -0.83 -14.45
N ILE A 123 3.45 -1.18 -13.31
CA ILE A 123 4.22 -1.49 -12.10
C ILE A 123 5.12 -2.71 -12.35
N THR A 124 4.58 -3.78 -12.90
CA THR A 124 5.33 -5.01 -13.20
C THR A 124 6.47 -4.74 -14.17
N ALA A 125 6.22 -4.00 -15.24
CA ALA A 125 7.24 -3.72 -16.27
C ALA A 125 8.38 -2.84 -15.74
N ARG A 126 8.12 -1.93 -14.80
CA ARG A 126 9.12 -0.97 -14.31
C ARG A 126 9.87 -1.48 -13.08
N TYR A 127 9.24 -2.24 -12.21
CA TYR A 127 9.75 -2.51 -10.86
C TYR A 127 9.88 -4.00 -10.53
N ALA A 128 9.25 -4.91 -11.25
CA ALA A 128 9.42 -6.34 -11.06
C ALA A 128 10.67 -6.82 -11.82
N ASN A 129 11.65 -7.31 -11.07
CA ASN A 129 12.85 -7.94 -11.59
C ASN A 129 12.83 -9.44 -11.31
#